data_d5fe3423709bfdf4920f626dd83063b1
#
_entry.id   d5fe3423709bfdf4920f626dd83063b1
#
_cell.length_a   1.000
_cell.length_b   1.000
_cell.length_c   1.000
_cell.angle_alpha   90.00
_cell.angle_beta   90.00
_cell.angle_gamma   90.00
#
_symmetry.space_group_name_H-M   'P 1'
#
loop_
_entity.id
_entity.type
_entity.pdbx_description
1 polymer ?
#
loop_
_entity_poly.entity_id
_entity_poly.type
_entity_poly.pdbx_seq_one_letter_code
_entity_poly.pdbx_strand_id
1 'polypeptide(L)'
;GVFETLKHWKLFGICALGIVYLWQVSRYLHEYYVHYPQTYPAAWEYGFKELVSYVNSVQDRYPKIWVTDKHDQPYILFLFYSKYPPQNFQGQHELSFRDKFNFSTVRDYGKFHFASSPWDRVRDMHNMLIVAAPEDIPAVGVNIVKTINFPNGQPAFKIVSN
;
A
#
# COMPACT_ATOMS: atom_id res chain seq x y z
N GLY A 1 23.44 -17.49 55.03
CA GLY A 1 23.82 -16.17 55.39
C GLY A 1 23.39 -15.08 54.39
N VAL A 2 23.74 -13.84 54.66
CA VAL A 2 23.36 -12.61 53.93
C VAL A 2 23.64 -12.68 52.41
N PHE A 3 24.74 -13.32 52.00
CA PHE A 3 25.12 -13.47 50.59
C PHE A 3 24.15 -14.35 49.76
N GLU A 4 23.61 -15.39 50.37
CA GLU A 4 22.61 -16.23 49.68
C GLU A 4 21.29 -15.51 49.53
N THR A 5 20.85 -14.77 50.51
CA THR A 5 19.66 -13.95 50.45
C THR A 5 19.78 -12.90 49.35
N LEU A 6 20.91 -12.21 49.22
CA LEU A 6 21.19 -11.24 48.16
C LEU A 6 21.17 -11.86 46.75
N LYS A 7 21.63 -13.12 46.62
CA LYS A 7 21.59 -13.86 45.36
C LYS A 7 20.15 -14.15 44.92
N HIS A 8 19.30 -14.57 45.86
CA HIS A 8 17.87 -14.82 45.55
C HIS A 8 17.13 -13.54 45.17
N TRP A 9 17.41 -12.42 45.84
CA TRP A 9 16.81 -11.13 45.46
C TRP A 9 17.26 -10.64 44.09
N LYS A 10 18.52 -10.83 43.74
CA LYS A 10 19.00 -10.53 42.37
C LYS A 10 18.30 -11.40 41.32
N LEU A 11 18.20 -12.72 41.58
CA LEU A 11 17.52 -13.62 40.66
C LEU A 11 16.03 -13.24 40.51
N PHE A 12 15.35 -12.95 41.61
CA PHE A 12 13.98 -12.47 41.61
C PHE A 12 13.83 -11.18 40.78
N GLY A 13 14.71 -10.21 40.96
CA GLY A 13 14.72 -8.97 40.17
C GLY A 13 14.91 -9.20 38.68
N ILE A 14 15.84 -10.11 38.32
CA ILE A 14 16.06 -10.47 36.90
C ILE A 14 14.82 -11.15 36.31
N CYS A 15 14.21 -12.09 37.04
CA CYS A 15 12.98 -12.75 36.58
C CYS A 15 11.82 -11.75 36.42
N ALA A 16 11.66 -10.85 37.39
CA ALA A 16 10.62 -9.83 37.34
C ALA A 16 10.81 -8.90 36.12
N LEU A 17 12.03 -8.43 35.86
CA LEU A 17 12.37 -7.66 34.68
C LEU A 17 12.11 -8.44 33.38
N GLY A 18 12.46 -9.72 33.36
CA GLY A 18 12.17 -10.60 32.22
C GLY A 18 10.68 -10.73 31.93
N ILE A 19 9.87 -10.90 32.97
CA ILE A 19 8.39 -10.95 32.81
C ILE A 19 7.84 -9.62 32.27
N VAL A 20 8.29 -8.50 32.84
CA VAL A 20 7.87 -7.17 32.36
C VAL A 20 8.26 -6.95 30.90
N TYR A 21 9.49 -7.35 30.54
CA TYR A 21 9.96 -7.24 29.17
C TYR A 21 9.13 -8.09 28.19
N LEU A 22 8.89 -9.35 28.53
CA LEU A 22 8.08 -10.27 27.73
C LEU A 22 6.64 -9.74 27.57
N TRP A 23 6.07 -9.19 28.65
CA TRP A 23 4.76 -8.55 28.59
C TRP A 23 4.75 -7.37 27.61
N GLN A 24 5.73 -6.47 27.67
CA GLN A 24 5.82 -5.31 26.80
C GLN A 24 6.03 -5.71 25.34
N VAL A 25 6.87 -6.70 25.06
CA VAL A 25 7.06 -7.24 23.72
C VAL A 25 5.77 -7.85 23.18
N SER A 26 5.10 -8.67 24.00
CA SER A 26 3.83 -9.29 23.60
C SER A 26 2.75 -8.25 23.30
N ARG A 27 2.66 -7.20 24.15
CA ARG A 27 1.74 -6.08 23.92
C ARG A 27 2.09 -5.32 22.65
N TYR A 28 3.36 -5.03 22.41
CA TYR A 28 3.81 -4.35 21.19
C TYR A 28 3.47 -5.16 19.95
N LEU A 29 3.74 -6.47 19.94
CA LEU A 29 3.40 -7.33 18.81
C LEU A 29 1.89 -7.43 18.58
N HIS A 30 1.11 -7.50 19.65
CA HIS A 30 -0.35 -7.49 19.55
C HIS A 30 -0.87 -6.19 18.93
N GLU A 31 -0.37 -5.04 19.39
CA GLU A 31 -0.72 -3.73 18.83
C GLU A 31 -0.34 -3.66 17.34
N TYR A 32 0.89 -4.07 17.02
CA TYR A 32 1.42 -4.02 15.66
C TYR A 32 0.67 -4.91 14.67
N TYR A 33 0.37 -6.16 15.04
CA TYR A 33 -0.25 -7.12 14.12
C TYR A 33 -1.78 -7.10 14.11
N VAL A 34 -2.42 -6.68 15.19
CA VAL A 34 -3.88 -6.73 15.35
C VAL A 34 -4.53 -5.38 15.17
N HIS A 35 -4.06 -4.35 15.89
CA HIS A 35 -4.72 -3.04 15.90
C HIS A 35 -4.23 -2.10 14.81
N TYR A 36 -2.93 -2.02 14.61
CA TYR A 36 -2.33 -1.08 13.66
C TYR A 36 -2.83 -1.24 12.22
N PRO A 37 -2.95 -2.48 11.68
CA PRO A 37 -3.49 -2.69 10.33
C PRO A 37 -4.94 -2.24 10.15
N GLN A 38 -5.73 -2.23 11.22
CA GLN A 38 -7.13 -1.79 11.19
C GLN A 38 -7.25 -0.27 11.38
N THR A 39 -6.39 0.32 12.21
CA THR A 39 -6.44 1.75 12.56
C THR A 39 -5.78 2.62 11.48
N TYR A 40 -4.64 2.17 10.94
CA TYR A 40 -3.84 2.93 9.98
C TYR A 40 -3.49 2.13 8.72
N PRO A 41 -4.48 1.51 8.04
CA PRO A 41 -4.19 0.60 6.93
C PRO A 41 -3.52 1.30 5.74
N ALA A 42 -3.86 2.54 5.46
CA ALA A 42 -3.28 3.32 4.37
C ALA A 42 -1.79 3.62 4.59
N ALA A 43 -1.36 3.85 5.84
CA ALA A 43 0.05 4.09 6.17
C ALA A 43 0.96 2.86 5.94
N TRP A 44 0.36 1.68 5.84
CA TRP A 44 1.04 0.41 5.57
C TRP A 44 0.82 -0.11 4.15
N GLU A 45 0.30 0.72 3.27
CA GLU A 45 0.06 0.39 1.87
C GLU A 45 -0.79 -0.89 1.70
N TYR A 46 -1.74 -1.12 2.63
CA TYR A 46 -2.65 -2.25 2.53
C TYR A 46 -3.51 -2.15 1.27
N GLY A 47 -3.79 -3.32 0.68
CA GLY A 47 -4.57 -3.42 -0.54
C GLY A 47 -3.73 -3.50 -1.82
N PHE A 48 -2.49 -2.98 -1.84
CA PHE A 48 -1.67 -3.00 -3.06
C PHE A 48 -1.34 -4.40 -3.57
N LYS A 49 -1.09 -5.36 -2.69
CA LYS A 49 -0.84 -6.75 -3.10
C LYS A 49 -2.04 -7.33 -3.86
N GLU A 50 -3.25 -7.14 -3.32
CA GLU A 50 -4.48 -7.59 -3.97
C GLU A 50 -4.76 -6.80 -5.24
N LEU A 51 -4.58 -5.48 -5.19
CA LEU A 51 -4.73 -4.58 -6.33
C LEU A 51 -3.86 -5.02 -7.51
N VAL A 52 -2.55 -5.17 -7.29
CA VAL A 52 -1.60 -5.54 -8.35
C VAL A 52 -1.89 -6.95 -8.87
N SER A 53 -2.26 -7.89 -7.99
CA SER A 53 -2.66 -9.24 -8.41
C SER A 53 -3.88 -9.20 -9.33
N TYR A 54 -4.90 -8.41 -9.00
CA TYR A 54 -6.08 -8.23 -9.84
C TYR A 54 -5.74 -7.55 -11.17
N VAL A 55 -5.00 -6.44 -11.13
CA VAL A 55 -4.59 -5.71 -12.34
C VAL A 55 -3.80 -6.61 -13.27
N ASN A 56 -2.86 -7.40 -12.76
CA ASN A 56 -2.10 -8.36 -13.56
C ASN A 56 -2.99 -9.42 -14.24
N SER A 57 -4.10 -9.81 -13.61
CA SER A 57 -5.02 -10.80 -14.19
C SER A 57 -5.87 -10.27 -15.33
N VAL A 58 -6.03 -8.94 -15.44
CA VAL A 58 -6.90 -8.30 -16.44
C VAL A 58 -6.16 -7.35 -17.39
N GLN A 59 -4.90 -7.02 -17.12
CA GLN A 59 -4.14 -5.98 -17.82
C GLN A 59 -4.04 -6.18 -19.35
N ASP A 60 -4.11 -7.41 -19.83
CA ASP A 60 -3.99 -7.70 -21.26
C ASP A 60 -5.23 -7.24 -22.07
N ARG A 61 -6.32 -6.95 -21.38
CA ARG A 61 -7.56 -6.44 -21.99
C ARG A 61 -7.51 -4.93 -22.25
N TYR A 62 -6.52 -4.24 -21.65
CA TYR A 62 -6.46 -2.78 -21.68
C TYR A 62 -5.12 -2.32 -22.25
N PRO A 63 -5.13 -1.38 -23.22
CA PRO A 63 -3.92 -0.81 -23.78
C PRO A 63 -3.20 0.13 -22.80
N LYS A 64 -3.94 0.72 -21.86
CA LYS A 64 -3.40 1.63 -20.85
C LYS A 64 -4.10 1.44 -19.50
N ILE A 65 -3.32 1.60 -18.43
CA ILE A 65 -3.79 1.48 -17.05
C ILE A 65 -3.40 2.75 -16.31
N TRP A 66 -4.41 3.48 -15.84
CA TRP A 66 -4.23 4.68 -15.03
C TRP A 66 -4.29 4.30 -13.55
N VAL A 67 -3.28 4.66 -12.79
CA VAL A 67 -3.18 4.37 -11.34
C VAL A 67 -3.03 5.67 -10.57
N THR A 68 -3.86 5.87 -9.58
CA THR A 68 -3.76 7.03 -8.68
C THR A 68 -2.40 7.10 -7.99
N ASP A 69 -1.84 8.29 -7.88
CA ASP A 69 -0.60 8.59 -7.15
C ASP A 69 -0.84 9.02 -5.69
N LYS A 70 -2.08 8.90 -5.21
CA LYS A 70 -2.46 9.33 -3.86
C LYS A 70 -1.68 8.67 -2.73
N HIS A 71 -1.19 7.46 -2.96
CA HIS A 71 -0.35 6.70 -2.03
C HIS A 71 1.14 6.88 -2.33
N ASP A 72 1.58 8.12 -2.51
CA ASP A 72 2.95 8.54 -2.80
C ASP A 72 3.52 7.84 -4.04
N GLN A 73 4.39 6.85 -3.92
CA GLN A 73 5.10 6.22 -5.03
C GLN A 73 4.53 4.83 -5.40
N PRO A 74 3.29 4.71 -5.89
CA PRO A 74 2.62 3.43 -6.13
C PRO A 74 3.36 2.55 -7.14
N TYR A 75 4.12 3.14 -8.06
CA TYR A 75 4.90 2.41 -9.06
C TYR A 75 5.87 1.39 -8.45
N ILE A 76 6.43 1.67 -7.27
CA ILE A 76 7.34 0.76 -6.56
C ILE A 76 6.61 -0.54 -6.21
N LEU A 77 5.40 -0.42 -5.67
CA LEU A 77 4.58 -1.57 -5.29
C LEU A 77 4.10 -2.36 -6.50
N PHE A 78 3.77 -1.68 -7.59
CA PHE A 78 3.45 -2.34 -8.86
C PHE A 78 4.64 -3.13 -9.40
N LEU A 79 5.84 -2.54 -9.44
CA LEU A 79 7.05 -3.24 -9.86
C LEU A 79 7.35 -4.46 -8.98
N PHE A 80 7.25 -4.28 -7.65
CA PHE A 80 7.55 -5.32 -6.68
C PHE A 80 6.59 -6.52 -6.78
N TYR A 81 5.28 -6.26 -6.71
CA TYR A 81 4.29 -7.34 -6.73
C TYR A 81 4.09 -7.97 -8.12
N SER A 82 4.32 -7.24 -9.21
CA SER A 82 4.32 -7.79 -10.57
C SER A 82 5.60 -8.53 -10.91
N LYS A 83 6.65 -8.44 -10.08
CA LYS A 83 8.00 -8.95 -10.39
C LYS A 83 8.49 -8.44 -11.75
N TYR A 84 8.23 -7.16 -12.01
CA TYR A 84 8.54 -6.55 -13.31
C TYR A 84 10.05 -6.59 -13.59
N PRO A 85 10.50 -7.03 -14.79
CA PRO A 85 11.90 -7.16 -15.08
C PRO A 85 12.65 -5.81 -15.00
N PRO A 86 13.73 -5.69 -14.19
CA PRO A 86 14.45 -4.43 -14.03
C PRO A 86 14.97 -3.83 -15.35
N GLN A 87 15.42 -4.67 -16.28
CA GLN A 87 15.92 -4.23 -17.59
C GLN A 87 14.83 -3.52 -18.40
N ASN A 88 13.60 -4.06 -18.38
CA ASN A 88 12.47 -3.45 -19.07
C ASN A 88 12.09 -2.12 -18.45
N PHE A 89 12.10 -2.05 -17.11
CA PHE A 89 11.81 -0.81 -16.39
C PHE A 89 12.83 0.28 -16.70
N GLN A 90 14.12 -0.04 -16.67
CA GLN A 90 15.19 0.92 -16.96
C GLN A 90 15.09 1.53 -18.37
N GLY A 91 14.59 0.77 -19.34
CA GLY A 91 14.44 1.25 -20.72
C GLY A 91 13.12 1.93 -21.05
N GLN A 92 12.11 1.86 -20.16
CA GLN A 92 10.74 2.27 -20.48
C GLN A 92 10.14 3.29 -19.51
N HIS A 93 10.83 3.64 -18.40
CA HIS A 93 10.26 4.56 -17.43
C HIS A 93 10.41 6.01 -17.85
N GLU A 94 9.38 6.80 -17.56
CA GLU A 94 9.39 8.25 -17.68
C GLU A 94 9.18 8.90 -16.30
N LEU A 95 9.95 9.95 -16.03
CA LEU A 95 9.85 10.69 -14.79
C LEU A 95 8.80 11.79 -14.87
N SER A 96 8.19 12.10 -13.73
CA SER A 96 7.36 13.30 -13.57
C SER A 96 8.22 14.57 -13.66
N PHE A 97 7.57 15.72 -13.86
CA PHE A 97 8.23 16.99 -13.60
C PHE A 97 8.65 17.06 -12.13
N ARG A 98 9.75 17.81 -11.87
CA ARG A 98 10.21 18.03 -10.50
C ARG A 98 9.17 18.80 -9.69
N ASP A 99 8.94 18.34 -8.48
CA ASP A 99 8.06 19.02 -7.53
C ASP A 99 8.75 20.25 -6.90
N LYS A 100 8.06 20.90 -5.96
CA LYS A 100 8.59 22.06 -5.21
C LYS A 100 9.83 21.75 -4.35
N PHE A 101 10.09 20.48 -4.08
CA PHE A 101 11.28 19.99 -3.35
C PHE A 101 12.36 19.47 -4.27
N ASN A 102 12.19 19.62 -5.59
CA ASN A 102 13.12 19.19 -6.63
C ASN A 102 13.22 17.66 -6.79
N PHE A 103 12.19 16.91 -6.35
CA PHE A 103 12.07 15.48 -6.55
C PHE A 103 11.23 15.15 -7.79
N SER A 104 11.61 14.08 -8.48
CA SER A 104 10.81 13.45 -9.54
C SER A 104 10.43 12.05 -9.08
N THR A 105 9.25 11.60 -9.48
CA THR A 105 8.80 10.22 -9.34
C THR A 105 8.58 9.61 -10.71
N VAL A 106 8.34 8.30 -10.78
CA VAL A 106 8.00 7.65 -12.06
C VAL A 106 6.55 7.95 -12.40
N ARG A 107 6.34 8.56 -13.56
CA ARG A 107 5.02 8.84 -14.10
C ARG A 107 4.49 7.71 -14.99
N ASP A 108 5.33 7.17 -15.84
CA ASP A 108 4.96 6.13 -16.79
C ASP A 108 6.00 5.02 -16.84
N TYR A 109 5.54 3.78 -16.99
CA TYR A 109 6.33 2.67 -17.53
C TYR A 109 5.43 1.62 -18.17
N GLY A 110 5.86 1.06 -19.30
CA GLY A 110 5.04 0.12 -20.07
C GLY A 110 3.65 0.71 -20.38
N LYS A 111 2.61 0.05 -19.96
CA LYS A 111 1.22 0.53 -20.10
C LYS A 111 0.67 1.27 -18.88
N PHE A 112 1.44 1.40 -17.81
CA PHE A 112 1.02 2.04 -16.57
C PHE A 112 1.31 3.53 -16.59
N HIS A 113 0.33 4.32 -16.16
CA HIS A 113 0.42 5.75 -15.95
C HIS A 113 0.04 6.08 -14.51
N PHE A 114 0.94 6.73 -13.77
CA PHE A 114 0.78 7.06 -12.35
C PHE A 114 0.55 8.55 -12.21
N ALA A 115 -0.66 8.92 -11.89
CA ALA A 115 -1.03 10.33 -11.69
C ALA A 115 -2.34 10.43 -10.91
N SER A 116 -2.59 11.60 -10.35
CA SER A 116 -3.88 11.95 -9.77
C SER A 116 -5.02 11.61 -10.71
N SER A 117 -6.06 10.95 -10.19
CA SER A 117 -7.19 10.41 -10.97
C SER A 117 -8.56 11.00 -10.57
N PRO A 118 -8.73 12.34 -10.51
CA PRO A 118 -10.03 12.91 -10.26
C PRO A 118 -11.00 12.51 -11.38
N TRP A 119 -12.24 12.14 -11.02
CA TRP A 119 -13.20 11.59 -11.97
C TRP A 119 -13.38 12.47 -13.21
N ASP A 120 -13.45 13.78 -13.05
CA ASP A 120 -13.62 14.72 -14.16
C ASP A 120 -12.51 14.65 -15.21
N ARG A 121 -11.33 14.17 -14.84
CA ARG A 121 -10.20 14.00 -15.76
C ARG A 121 -10.24 12.65 -16.47
N VAL A 122 -10.68 11.61 -15.80
CA VAL A 122 -10.57 10.22 -16.31
C VAL A 122 -11.88 9.69 -16.92
N ARG A 123 -13.03 10.32 -16.65
CA ARG A 123 -14.35 9.87 -17.10
C ARG A 123 -14.51 9.75 -18.62
N ASP A 124 -13.83 10.63 -19.35
CA ASP A 124 -13.91 10.69 -20.83
C ASP A 124 -12.80 9.87 -21.51
N MET A 125 -12.00 9.16 -20.73
CA MET A 125 -10.97 8.26 -21.24
C MET A 125 -11.58 6.89 -21.51
N HIS A 126 -11.53 6.44 -22.75
CA HIS A 126 -12.10 5.16 -23.16
C HIS A 126 -11.05 4.07 -23.33
N ASN A 127 -11.48 2.82 -23.19
CA ASN A 127 -10.65 1.64 -23.38
C ASN A 127 -9.45 1.59 -22.39
N MET A 128 -9.69 1.99 -21.15
CA MET A 128 -8.68 2.03 -20.09
C MET A 128 -9.18 1.35 -18.81
N LEU A 129 -8.23 0.81 -18.06
CA LEU A 129 -8.46 0.45 -16.66
C LEU A 129 -8.00 1.59 -15.77
N ILE A 130 -8.88 2.06 -14.90
CA ILE A 130 -8.63 3.17 -14.00
C ILE A 130 -8.65 2.66 -12.57
N VAL A 131 -7.53 2.79 -11.86
CA VAL A 131 -7.41 2.53 -10.43
C VAL A 131 -7.39 3.87 -9.72
N ALA A 132 -8.42 4.14 -8.95
CA ALA A 132 -8.60 5.42 -8.27
C ALA A 132 -8.82 5.27 -6.77
N ALA A 133 -8.56 6.34 -6.05
CA ALA A 133 -8.96 6.43 -4.65
C ALA A 133 -10.50 6.45 -4.55
N PRO A 134 -11.09 5.88 -3.50
CA PRO A 134 -12.55 5.73 -3.38
C PRO A 134 -13.33 7.04 -3.47
N GLU A 135 -12.76 8.13 -2.96
CA GLU A 135 -13.35 9.47 -2.95
C GLU A 135 -13.30 10.16 -4.32
N ASP A 136 -12.39 9.74 -5.21
CA ASP A 136 -12.26 10.30 -6.55
C ASP A 136 -13.31 9.74 -7.52
N ILE A 137 -14.01 8.67 -7.14
CA ILE A 137 -14.98 7.98 -7.99
C ILE A 137 -16.40 8.18 -7.46
N PRO A 138 -17.34 8.69 -8.28
CA PRO A 138 -18.74 8.82 -7.88
C PRO A 138 -19.36 7.50 -7.47
N ALA A 139 -20.38 7.57 -6.60
CA ALA A 139 -21.09 6.38 -6.13
C ALA A 139 -22.02 5.78 -7.21
N VAL A 140 -22.41 6.56 -8.23
CA VAL A 140 -23.41 6.20 -9.24
C VAL A 140 -22.93 6.59 -10.63
N GLY A 141 -23.35 5.84 -11.63
CA GLY A 141 -23.06 6.15 -13.04
C GLY A 141 -21.66 5.74 -13.51
N VAL A 142 -21.01 4.84 -12.78
CA VAL A 142 -19.65 4.37 -13.08
C VAL A 142 -19.61 2.85 -13.09
N ASN A 143 -18.92 2.27 -14.06
CA ASN A 143 -18.72 0.83 -14.15
C ASN A 143 -17.56 0.38 -13.25
N ILE A 144 -17.82 0.21 -11.94
CA ILE A 144 -16.85 -0.29 -10.98
C ILE A 144 -16.75 -1.81 -11.15
N VAL A 145 -15.62 -2.28 -11.66
CA VAL A 145 -15.36 -3.71 -11.90
C VAL A 145 -14.80 -4.43 -10.68
N LYS A 146 -14.14 -3.72 -9.77
CA LYS A 146 -13.62 -4.28 -8.52
C LYS A 146 -13.42 -3.16 -7.49
N THR A 147 -13.70 -3.47 -6.22
CA THR A 147 -13.31 -2.66 -5.07
C THR A 147 -12.34 -3.47 -4.23
N ILE A 148 -11.22 -2.88 -3.86
CA ILE A 148 -10.26 -3.44 -2.89
C ILE A 148 -10.52 -2.76 -1.56
N ASN A 149 -10.63 -3.53 -0.49
CA ASN A 149 -10.89 -3.00 0.84
C ASN A 149 -9.68 -3.12 1.76
N PHE A 150 -9.59 -2.20 2.69
CA PHE A 150 -8.70 -2.29 3.84
C PHE A 150 -9.15 -3.40 4.81
N PRO A 151 -8.27 -3.84 5.74
CA PRO A 151 -8.65 -4.81 6.77
C PRO A 151 -9.82 -4.38 7.67
N ASN A 152 -10.06 -3.08 7.81
CA ASN A 152 -11.19 -2.52 8.55
C ASN A 152 -12.50 -2.47 7.74
N GLY A 153 -12.51 -3.00 6.50
CA GLY A 153 -13.67 -3.04 5.60
C GLY A 153 -13.90 -1.76 4.79
N GLN A 154 -13.18 -0.68 5.06
CA GLN A 154 -13.29 0.53 4.24
C GLN A 154 -12.66 0.33 2.87
N PRO A 155 -13.21 0.92 1.79
CA PRO A 155 -12.60 0.82 0.47
C PRO A 155 -11.23 1.51 0.44
N ALA A 156 -10.24 0.78 -0.11
CA ALA A 156 -8.90 1.28 -0.38
C ALA A 156 -8.77 1.80 -1.81
N PHE A 157 -9.26 1.02 -2.77
CA PHE A 157 -9.24 1.36 -4.20
C PHE A 157 -10.55 0.98 -4.87
N LYS A 158 -10.98 1.79 -5.81
CA LYS A 158 -12.01 1.45 -6.80
C LYS A 158 -11.37 1.30 -8.17
N ILE A 159 -11.70 0.22 -8.85
CA ILE A 159 -11.20 -0.09 -10.19
C ILE A 159 -12.38 0.04 -11.15
N VAL A 160 -12.20 0.91 -12.13
CA VAL A 160 -13.22 1.26 -13.12
C VAL A 160 -12.74 0.84 -14.51
N SER A 161 -13.64 0.31 -15.31
CA SER A 161 -13.44 0.05 -16.74
C SER A 161 -14.26 1.04 -17.55
N ASN A 162 -13.61 1.82 -18.35
CA ASN A 162 -14.21 2.75 -19.33
C ASN A 162 -13.95 2.29 -20.75
#